data_1c05763d7ffc098fd30ba9047a9ad470
#
_entry.id   1c05763d7ffc098fd30ba9047a9ad470
#
_cell.length_a   1.000
_cell.length_b   1.000
_cell.length_c   1.000
_cell.angle_alpha   90.00
_cell.angle_beta   90.00
_cell.angle_gamma   90.00
#
_symmetry.space_group_name_H-M   'P 1'
#
loop_
_entity.id
_entity.type
_entity.pdbx_description
1 polymer ?
#
loop_
_entity_poly.entity_id
_entity_poly.type
_entity_poly.pdbx_seq_one_letter_code
_entity_poly.pdbx_strand_id
1 'polypeptide(L)'
;MEWQWLNEPPSWRDEDGELSVLTADRTDFWRMTHYGFIRDDGHMRYRAVSGDFTAEVSFLGAYEELYDQAGMMVRIDERNWLKAGIEFVGGRQMLSVVVTRDFSDWSTALAPADGWTMLRISRHDEAVRVEWSLPGPQPNWTLMRLAHLPPAPMIKVGPMCCSPQRAGFAARFRGFTLSPAVSRDLHATMEQQQRPAVS
;
A
#
# COMPACT_ATOMS: atom_id res chain seq x y z
N MET A 1 -9.69 3.15 -17.54
CA MET A 1 -8.29 3.49 -17.20
C MET A 1 -7.47 2.21 -17.23
N GLU A 2 -6.44 2.18 -18.07
CA GLU A 2 -5.58 1.00 -18.26
C GLU A 2 -4.57 0.86 -17.12
N TRP A 3 -4.16 -0.38 -16.86
CA TRP A 3 -3.06 -0.67 -15.96
C TRP A 3 -1.72 -0.36 -16.61
N GLN A 4 -0.81 0.21 -15.84
CA GLN A 4 0.57 0.50 -16.24
C GLN A 4 1.53 0.05 -15.15
N TRP A 5 2.80 -0.17 -15.54
CA TRP A 5 3.86 -0.43 -14.60
C TRP A 5 4.77 0.78 -14.41
N LEU A 6 5.15 1.05 -13.17
CA LEU A 6 6.36 1.73 -12.78
C LEU A 6 7.36 0.64 -12.39
N ASN A 7 8.47 0.54 -13.11
CA ASN A 7 9.47 -0.51 -12.95
C ASN A 7 8.84 -1.90 -13.05
N GLU A 8 8.49 -2.32 -14.26
CA GLU A 8 7.88 -3.63 -14.51
C GLU A 8 8.76 -4.76 -13.95
N PRO A 9 8.20 -5.69 -13.16
CA PRO A 9 8.97 -6.79 -12.59
C PRO A 9 9.36 -7.83 -13.67
N PRO A 10 10.41 -8.64 -13.43
CA PRO A 10 10.88 -9.64 -14.41
C PRO A 10 9.87 -10.76 -14.67
N SER A 11 8.96 -10.99 -13.73
CA SER A 11 7.90 -12.00 -13.88
C SER A 11 6.64 -11.56 -13.14
N TRP A 12 5.52 -11.61 -13.86
CA TRP A 12 4.20 -11.36 -13.30
C TRP A 12 3.11 -12.05 -14.12
N ARG A 13 1.96 -12.30 -13.47
CA ARG A 13 0.74 -12.79 -14.10
C ARG A 13 -0.47 -12.07 -13.51
N ASP A 14 -1.47 -11.83 -14.32
CA ASP A 14 -2.77 -11.29 -13.94
C ASP A 14 -3.85 -12.23 -14.50
N GLU A 15 -4.23 -13.21 -13.71
CA GLU A 15 -5.12 -14.28 -14.09
C GLU A 15 -6.18 -14.46 -13.01
N ASP A 16 -7.43 -14.71 -13.41
CA ASP A 16 -8.56 -14.98 -12.51
C ASP A 16 -8.78 -13.91 -11.41
N GLY A 17 -8.44 -12.65 -11.71
CA GLY A 17 -8.59 -11.53 -10.78
C GLY A 17 -7.49 -11.45 -9.71
N GLU A 18 -6.41 -12.22 -9.87
CA GLU A 18 -5.24 -12.18 -9.00
C GLU A 18 -3.99 -11.79 -9.80
N LEU A 19 -3.29 -10.77 -9.31
CA LEU A 19 -1.97 -10.37 -9.77
C LEU A 19 -0.91 -11.06 -8.92
N SER A 20 -0.07 -11.90 -9.54
CA SER A 20 1.11 -12.51 -8.93
C SER A 20 2.37 -11.88 -9.49
N VAL A 21 3.34 -11.55 -8.63
CA VAL A 21 4.58 -10.83 -8.98
C VAL A 21 5.77 -11.52 -8.34
N LEU A 22 6.88 -11.64 -9.09
CA LEU A 22 8.21 -11.92 -8.55
C LEU A 22 9.10 -10.68 -8.73
N THR A 23 9.65 -10.17 -7.64
CA THR A 23 10.47 -8.95 -7.68
C THR A 23 11.82 -9.15 -8.36
N ALA A 24 12.34 -8.08 -8.95
CA ALA A 24 13.75 -8.02 -9.37
C ALA A 24 14.70 -7.98 -8.15
N ASP A 25 16.00 -8.10 -8.41
CA ASP A 25 17.03 -8.11 -7.37
C ASP A 25 17.18 -6.72 -6.73
N ARG A 26 17.11 -6.69 -5.41
CA ARG A 26 17.40 -5.53 -4.56
C ARG A 26 16.65 -4.26 -4.95
N THR A 27 15.33 -4.32 -5.02
CA THR A 27 14.43 -3.23 -5.34
C THR A 27 13.87 -2.54 -4.11
N ASP A 28 13.67 -1.22 -4.16
CA ASP A 28 13.06 -0.44 -3.07
C ASP A 28 12.45 0.88 -3.56
N PHE A 29 11.66 1.51 -2.67
CA PHE A 29 11.30 2.92 -2.70
C PHE A 29 11.73 3.57 -1.39
N TRP A 30 12.79 4.39 -1.44
CA TRP A 30 13.33 5.09 -0.28
C TRP A 30 14.04 6.37 -0.69
N ARG A 31 13.96 7.42 0.13
CA ARG A 31 14.67 8.67 -0.10
C ARG A 31 15.34 9.19 1.17
N MET A 32 16.66 9.27 1.15
CA MET A 32 17.59 10.00 2.00
C MET A 32 17.60 9.62 3.49
N THR A 33 16.46 9.65 4.18
CA THR A 33 16.36 9.53 5.65
C THR A 33 17.17 8.35 6.17
N HIS A 34 18.01 8.59 7.18
CA HIS A 34 18.86 7.63 7.87
C HIS A 34 19.97 7.01 7.00
N TYR A 35 19.64 6.51 5.81
CA TYR A 35 20.57 5.75 4.96
C TYR A 35 21.37 6.62 3.98
N GLY A 36 20.94 7.86 3.67
CA GLY A 36 21.62 8.78 2.76
C GLY A 36 21.56 8.41 1.28
N PHE A 37 20.76 7.43 0.88
CA PHE A 37 20.58 7.03 -0.52
C PHE A 37 19.16 7.29 -1.04
N ILE A 38 19.02 7.20 -2.37
CA ILE A 38 17.74 7.19 -3.05
C ILE A 38 17.61 5.88 -3.80
N ARG A 39 16.48 5.19 -3.60
CA ARG A 39 16.04 4.02 -4.35
C ARG A 39 14.63 4.31 -4.89
N ASP A 40 14.43 4.04 -6.17
CA ASP A 40 13.16 4.27 -6.88
C ASP A 40 12.91 3.17 -7.92
N ASP A 41 13.33 1.96 -7.58
CA ASP A 41 13.34 0.77 -8.45
C ASP A 41 12.40 -0.34 -7.98
N GLY A 42 11.59 -0.09 -6.94
CA GLY A 42 10.49 -0.95 -6.54
C GLY A 42 9.42 -1.09 -7.62
N HIS A 43 8.59 -2.11 -7.55
CA HIS A 43 7.57 -2.40 -8.54
C HIS A 43 6.21 -1.85 -8.11
N MET A 44 5.54 -1.10 -8.99
CA MET A 44 4.18 -0.62 -8.77
C MET A 44 3.34 -0.82 -10.02
N ARG A 45 2.25 -1.56 -9.91
CA ARG A 45 1.23 -1.61 -10.95
C ARG A 45 0.12 -0.61 -10.63
N TYR A 46 -0.12 0.36 -11.49
CA TYR A 46 -0.94 1.50 -11.14
C TYR A 46 -2.00 1.86 -12.18
N ARG A 47 -3.02 2.58 -11.70
CA ARG A 47 -3.90 3.41 -12.50
C ARG A 47 -3.70 4.88 -12.14
N ALA A 48 -3.78 5.75 -13.16
CA ALA A 48 -3.77 7.19 -12.92
C ALA A 48 -5.19 7.66 -12.59
N VAL A 49 -5.37 8.41 -11.51
CA VAL A 49 -6.65 8.90 -11.03
C VAL A 49 -6.58 10.39 -10.71
N SER A 50 -7.66 11.12 -10.94
CA SER A 50 -7.82 12.54 -10.57
C SER A 50 -8.83 12.70 -9.44
N GLY A 51 -8.67 13.78 -8.66
CA GLY A 51 -9.58 14.12 -7.56
C GLY A 51 -9.49 13.17 -6.37
N ASP A 52 -10.55 13.16 -5.57
CA ASP A 52 -10.68 12.31 -4.39
C ASP A 52 -11.09 10.89 -4.78
N PHE A 53 -10.53 9.92 -4.06
CA PHE A 53 -10.81 8.50 -4.32
C PHE A 53 -10.63 7.64 -3.07
N THR A 54 -11.18 6.44 -3.13
CA THR A 54 -10.81 5.32 -2.26
C THR A 54 -10.31 4.16 -3.11
N ALA A 55 -9.14 3.64 -2.77
CA ALA A 55 -8.55 2.43 -3.34
C ALA A 55 -8.49 1.33 -2.28
N GLU A 56 -8.86 0.11 -2.65
CA GLU A 56 -8.75 -1.07 -1.78
C GLU A 56 -8.03 -2.20 -2.51
N VAL A 57 -7.27 -3.00 -1.77
CA VAL A 57 -6.62 -4.22 -2.27
C VAL A 57 -6.40 -5.21 -1.15
N SER A 58 -6.55 -6.51 -1.46
CA SER A 58 -6.02 -7.58 -0.61
C SER A 58 -4.68 -8.03 -1.15
N PHE A 59 -3.72 -8.30 -0.26
CA PHE A 59 -2.39 -8.73 -0.65
C PHE A 59 -1.80 -9.77 0.30
N LEU A 60 -0.84 -10.53 -0.21
CA LEU A 60 -0.09 -11.56 0.50
C LEU A 60 1.35 -11.60 -0.04
N GLY A 61 2.34 -11.74 0.82
CA GLY A 61 3.75 -11.91 0.45
C GLY A 61 4.36 -13.16 1.07
N ALA A 62 5.34 -13.74 0.38
CA ALA A 62 6.22 -14.79 0.92
C ALA A 62 7.44 -14.14 1.62
N TYR A 63 7.16 -13.47 2.74
CA TYR A 63 8.15 -12.70 3.49
C TYR A 63 9.19 -13.60 4.16
N GLU A 64 10.47 -13.39 3.83
CA GLU A 64 11.60 -14.18 4.35
C GLU A 64 12.81 -13.31 4.70
N GLU A 65 13.15 -12.35 3.83
CA GLU A 65 14.32 -11.50 3.99
C GLU A 65 13.94 -10.10 4.48
N LEU A 66 14.90 -9.47 5.13
CA LEU A 66 14.74 -8.12 5.69
C LEU A 66 14.23 -7.15 4.62
N TYR A 67 13.17 -6.43 4.95
CA TYR A 67 12.48 -5.45 4.11
C TYR A 67 11.75 -6.02 2.88
N ASP A 68 11.55 -7.34 2.77
CA ASP A 68 10.52 -7.85 1.84
C ASP A 68 9.21 -7.14 2.12
N GLN A 69 8.60 -6.52 1.11
CA GLN A 69 7.42 -5.70 1.33
C GLN A 69 6.41 -5.78 0.18
N ALA A 70 5.15 -5.84 0.55
CA ALA A 70 4.02 -5.78 -0.37
C ALA A 70 2.88 -4.96 0.22
N GLY A 71 2.11 -4.31 -0.65
CA GLY A 71 0.96 -3.49 -0.26
C GLY A 71 0.48 -2.60 -1.38
N MET A 72 0.22 -1.34 -1.08
CA MET A 72 -0.28 -0.35 -2.04
C MET A 72 0.51 0.95 -1.94
N MET A 73 0.66 1.61 -3.09
CA MET A 73 1.32 2.90 -3.20
C MET A 73 0.39 3.94 -3.82
N VAL A 74 0.48 5.16 -3.31
CA VAL A 74 -0.06 6.39 -3.91
C VAL A 74 1.13 7.27 -4.26
N ARG A 75 1.26 7.67 -5.53
CA ARG A 75 2.45 8.36 -6.02
C ARG A 75 2.09 9.51 -6.95
N ILE A 76 2.58 10.69 -6.62
CA ILE A 76 2.53 11.87 -7.48
C ILE A 76 3.75 11.83 -8.43
N ASP A 77 4.95 11.81 -7.86
CA ASP A 77 6.23 11.81 -8.55
C ASP A 77 7.30 11.06 -7.72
N GLU A 78 8.59 11.16 -8.09
CA GLU A 78 9.70 10.51 -7.40
C GLU A 78 10.01 11.08 -6.01
N ARG A 79 9.46 12.25 -5.67
CA ARG A 79 9.67 12.95 -4.39
C ARG A 79 8.46 12.91 -3.47
N ASN A 80 7.27 12.66 -4.02
CA ASN A 80 6.00 12.78 -3.31
C ASN A 80 5.19 11.50 -3.49
N TRP A 81 5.22 10.62 -2.49
CA TRP A 81 4.52 9.36 -2.50
C TRP A 81 4.29 8.81 -1.08
N LEU A 82 3.37 7.89 -0.99
CA LEU A 82 3.11 7.10 0.20
C LEU A 82 3.03 5.63 -0.21
N LYS A 83 3.75 4.75 0.49
CA LYS A 83 3.58 3.30 0.40
C LYS A 83 3.11 2.75 1.75
N ALA A 84 2.22 1.78 1.72
CA ALA A 84 1.70 1.10 2.91
C ALA A 84 1.50 -0.38 2.64
N GLY A 85 1.68 -1.21 3.66
CA GLY A 85 1.52 -2.65 3.53
C GLY A 85 2.12 -3.43 4.68
N ILE A 86 2.57 -4.63 4.37
CA ILE A 86 3.41 -5.44 5.24
C ILE A 86 4.87 -5.31 4.80
N GLU A 87 5.75 -5.17 5.78
CA GLU A 87 7.20 -5.18 5.62
C GLU A 87 7.82 -6.13 6.63
N PHE A 88 8.77 -6.96 6.21
CA PHE A 88 9.42 -7.95 7.07
C PHE A 88 10.60 -7.33 7.78
N VAL A 89 10.47 -7.13 9.09
CA VAL A 89 11.46 -6.45 9.92
C VAL A 89 11.70 -7.22 11.21
N GLY A 90 12.96 -7.51 11.53
CA GLY A 90 13.33 -8.22 12.76
C GLY A 90 12.72 -9.63 12.85
N GLY A 91 12.58 -10.32 11.72
CA GLY A 91 12.01 -11.67 11.65
C GLY A 91 10.49 -11.72 11.82
N ARG A 92 9.79 -10.60 11.62
CA ARG A 92 8.33 -10.48 11.80
C ARG A 92 7.68 -9.66 10.70
N GLN A 93 6.44 -9.97 10.42
CA GLN A 93 5.59 -9.14 9.57
C GLN A 93 5.11 -7.92 10.35
N MET A 94 5.40 -6.73 9.80
CA MET A 94 5.03 -5.45 10.38
C MET A 94 4.09 -4.71 9.44
N LEU A 95 3.01 -4.16 9.96
CA LEU A 95 2.27 -3.11 9.28
C LEU A 95 3.22 -1.92 9.10
N SER A 96 3.39 -1.44 7.89
CA SER A 96 4.35 -0.40 7.54
C SER A 96 3.70 0.69 6.73
N VAL A 97 4.05 1.93 7.04
CA VAL A 97 3.72 3.11 6.22
C VAL A 97 4.96 3.96 6.06
N VAL A 98 5.29 4.28 4.82
CA VAL A 98 6.32 5.27 4.47
C VAL A 98 5.66 6.42 3.74
N VAL A 99 5.81 7.63 4.29
CA VAL A 99 5.40 8.89 3.64
C VAL A 99 6.64 9.60 3.16
N THR A 100 6.72 9.90 1.88
CA THR A 100 7.86 10.61 1.30
C THR A 100 7.43 11.95 0.74
N ARG A 101 8.11 13.00 1.20
CA ARG A 101 8.10 14.37 0.69
C ARG A 101 9.55 14.84 0.73
N ASP A 102 10.28 14.56 -0.35
CA ASP A 102 11.75 14.65 -0.46
C ASP A 102 12.50 13.69 0.48
N PHE A 103 12.02 13.46 1.70
CA PHE A 103 12.58 12.55 2.69
C PHE A 103 11.54 11.51 3.09
N SER A 104 11.96 10.26 3.22
CA SER A 104 11.10 9.16 3.67
C SER A 104 10.92 9.20 5.19
N ASP A 105 9.66 9.18 5.62
CA ASP A 105 9.21 9.11 7.01
C ASP A 105 8.51 7.76 7.21
N TRP A 106 9.08 6.89 8.05
CA TRP A 106 8.68 5.51 8.21
C TRP A 106 8.12 5.21 9.60
N SER A 107 7.04 4.46 9.64
CA SER A 107 6.46 3.94 10.87
C SER A 107 6.01 2.50 10.71
N THR A 108 6.16 1.70 11.78
CA THR A 108 5.72 0.31 11.82
C THR A 108 4.91 0.00 13.08
N ALA A 109 4.04 -1.02 12.96
CA ALA A 109 3.35 -1.66 14.07
C ALA A 109 3.33 -3.17 13.82
N LEU A 110 3.21 -3.97 14.86
CA LEU A 110 3.13 -5.43 14.71
C LEU A 110 1.88 -5.82 13.89
N ALA A 111 2.07 -6.62 12.85
CA ALA A 111 0.94 -7.20 12.13
C ALA A 111 0.21 -8.22 13.02
N PRO A 112 -1.14 -8.25 13.00
CA PRO A 112 -1.91 -9.07 13.94
C PRO A 112 -1.87 -10.56 13.61
N ALA A 113 -1.63 -10.93 12.35
CA ALA A 113 -1.56 -12.31 11.89
C ALA A 113 -0.82 -12.40 10.56
N ASP A 114 -0.27 -13.58 10.26
CA ASP A 114 0.22 -13.91 8.93
C ASP A 114 -0.95 -14.21 7.99
N GLY A 115 -0.75 -13.97 6.70
CA GLY A 115 -1.73 -14.26 5.67
C GLY A 115 -2.20 -13.03 4.89
N TRP A 116 -3.35 -13.16 4.24
CA TRP A 116 -3.94 -12.07 3.47
C TRP A 116 -4.26 -10.87 4.36
N THR A 117 -3.81 -9.71 3.93
CA THR A 117 -4.11 -8.42 4.55
C THR A 117 -4.84 -7.53 3.56
N MET A 118 -5.75 -6.71 4.03
CA MET A 118 -6.44 -5.70 3.24
C MET A 118 -5.94 -4.31 3.57
N LEU A 119 -5.73 -3.51 2.55
CA LEU A 119 -5.49 -2.07 2.66
C LEU A 119 -6.61 -1.29 2.01
N ARG A 120 -6.95 -0.16 2.63
CA ARG A 120 -7.74 0.90 2.08
C ARG A 120 -6.96 2.21 2.17
N ILE A 121 -6.81 2.89 1.04
CA ILE A 121 -6.23 4.24 0.98
C ILE A 121 -7.27 5.18 0.40
N SER A 122 -7.65 6.19 1.17
CA SER A 122 -8.58 7.24 0.75
C SER A 122 -7.86 8.57 0.67
N ARG A 123 -8.07 9.29 -0.44
CA ARG A 123 -7.57 10.64 -0.63
C ARG A 123 -8.70 11.65 -0.56
N HIS A 124 -8.46 12.73 0.18
CA HIS A 124 -9.30 13.90 0.28
C HIS A 124 -8.43 15.14 0.12
N ASP A 125 -8.27 15.60 -1.12
CA ASP A 125 -7.39 16.72 -1.51
C ASP A 125 -5.92 16.43 -1.12
N GLU A 126 -5.36 17.12 -0.13
CA GLU A 126 -4.00 16.91 0.40
C GLU A 126 -3.90 15.81 1.47
N ALA A 127 -5.01 15.33 1.98
CA ALA A 127 -5.04 14.33 3.05
C ALA A 127 -5.16 12.92 2.48
N VAL A 128 -4.25 12.03 2.89
CA VAL A 128 -4.28 10.60 2.57
C VAL A 128 -4.48 9.81 3.85
N ARG A 129 -5.60 9.07 3.92
CA ARG A 129 -5.92 8.16 5.01
C ARG A 129 -5.58 6.74 4.62
N VAL A 130 -4.80 6.06 5.43
CA VAL A 130 -4.41 4.65 5.28
C VAL A 130 -5.06 3.83 6.38
N GLU A 131 -5.78 2.80 6.00
CA GLU A 131 -6.45 1.87 6.89
C GLU A 131 -6.14 0.44 6.48
N TRP A 132 -6.14 -0.47 7.42
CA TRP A 132 -5.97 -1.90 7.18
C TRP A 132 -7.10 -2.71 7.82
N SER A 133 -7.30 -3.92 7.34
CA SER A 133 -8.20 -4.91 7.92
C SER A 133 -7.71 -6.32 7.61
N LEU A 134 -8.16 -7.32 8.36
CA LEU A 134 -8.13 -8.71 7.93
C LEU A 134 -9.27 -8.96 6.93
N PRO A 135 -9.10 -9.89 5.98
CA PRO A 135 -10.16 -10.29 5.07
C PRO A 135 -11.37 -10.87 5.81
N GLY A 136 -12.55 -10.48 5.36
CA GLY A 136 -13.82 -10.97 5.93
C GLY A 136 -15.01 -10.38 5.19
N PRO A 137 -16.22 -10.88 5.45
CA PRO A 137 -17.44 -10.40 4.82
C PRO A 137 -17.78 -8.94 5.19
N GLN A 138 -17.31 -8.48 6.35
CA GLN A 138 -17.40 -7.10 6.82
C GLN A 138 -16.02 -6.69 7.36
N PRO A 139 -15.16 -6.07 6.53
CA PRO A 139 -13.84 -5.64 6.96
C PRO A 139 -13.92 -4.63 8.10
N ASN A 140 -13.14 -4.87 9.15
CA ASN A 140 -13.02 -3.96 10.30
C ASN A 140 -11.81 -3.03 10.07
N TRP A 141 -12.05 -1.89 9.46
CA TRP A 141 -11.00 -0.96 9.07
C TRP A 141 -10.39 -0.23 10.27
N THR A 142 -9.08 -0.39 10.44
CA THR A 142 -8.30 0.26 11.49
C THR A 142 -7.36 1.30 10.87
N LEU A 143 -7.38 2.52 11.41
CA LEU A 143 -6.51 3.60 10.94
C LEU A 143 -5.04 3.26 11.24
N MET A 144 -4.20 3.31 10.19
CA MET A 144 -2.73 3.22 10.29
C MET A 144 -2.08 4.60 10.27
N ARG A 145 -2.53 5.45 9.36
CA ARG A 145 -1.93 6.77 9.15
C ARG A 145 -2.93 7.74 8.55
N LEU A 146 -2.89 8.97 9.02
CA LEU A 146 -3.37 10.15 8.30
C LEU A 146 -2.15 10.97 7.92
N ALA A 147 -1.93 11.18 6.63
CA ALA A 147 -0.75 11.82 6.09
C ALA A 147 -1.11 12.95 5.13
N HIS A 148 -0.21 13.91 5.00
CA HIS A 148 -0.28 14.93 3.96
C HIS A 148 0.53 14.49 2.74
N LEU A 149 -0.06 14.58 1.54
CA LEU A 149 0.62 14.62 0.25
C LEU A 149 0.17 15.89 -0.49
N PRO A 150 1.07 16.55 -1.24
CA PRO A 150 0.70 17.74 -2.00
C PRO A 150 -0.49 17.50 -2.92
N PRO A 151 -1.36 18.48 -3.15
CA PRO A 151 -2.36 18.40 -4.19
C PRO A 151 -1.71 18.17 -5.57
N ALA A 152 -2.31 17.30 -6.37
CA ALA A 152 -1.87 17.03 -7.73
C ALA A 152 -3.07 16.71 -8.62
N PRO A 153 -3.07 17.13 -9.90
CA PRO A 153 -4.17 16.90 -10.81
C PRO A 153 -4.34 15.42 -11.15
N MET A 154 -3.26 14.65 -11.16
CA MET A 154 -3.23 13.22 -11.42
C MET A 154 -2.34 12.52 -10.41
N ILE A 155 -2.78 11.38 -9.92
CA ILE A 155 -2.05 10.53 -8.97
C ILE A 155 -2.06 9.10 -9.49
N LYS A 156 -0.94 8.40 -9.32
CA LYS A 156 -0.82 6.96 -9.55
C LYS A 156 -1.20 6.22 -8.27
N VAL A 157 -2.05 5.22 -8.38
CA VAL A 157 -2.45 4.38 -7.24
C VAL A 157 -2.55 2.92 -7.65
N GLY A 158 -2.06 2.01 -6.81
CA GLY A 158 -2.15 0.58 -7.06
C GLY A 158 -1.20 -0.30 -6.26
N PRO A 159 -1.23 -1.62 -6.50
CA PRO A 159 -0.36 -2.61 -5.87
C PRO A 159 1.13 -2.28 -6.00
N MET A 160 1.88 -2.54 -4.94
CA MET A 160 3.33 -2.30 -4.87
C MET A 160 4.02 -3.44 -4.13
N CYS A 161 5.23 -3.82 -4.59
CA CYS A 161 6.12 -4.72 -3.87
C CYS A 161 7.60 -4.39 -4.12
N CYS A 162 8.45 -4.71 -3.14
CA CYS A 162 9.90 -4.55 -3.19
C CYS A 162 10.58 -5.68 -2.41
N SER A 163 11.86 -5.91 -2.73
CA SER A 163 12.73 -6.84 -1.99
C SER A 163 14.16 -6.29 -1.94
N PRO A 164 14.49 -5.45 -0.93
CA PRO A 164 15.77 -4.75 -0.87
C PRO A 164 17.01 -5.65 -0.71
N GLN A 165 16.86 -6.90 -0.25
CA GLN A 165 17.97 -7.81 0.03
C GLN A 165 18.13 -8.95 -0.99
N ARG A 166 17.09 -9.21 -1.80
CA ARG A 166 17.07 -10.38 -2.72
C ARG A 166 16.27 -10.12 -3.99
N ALA A 167 16.38 -11.05 -4.96
CA ALA A 167 15.44 -11.21 -6.05
C ALA A 167 14.33 -12.20 -5.67
N GLY A 168 13.23 -12.21 -6.44
CA GLY A 168 12.24 -13.27 -6.43
C GLY A 168 11.34 -13.31 -5.19
N PHE A 169 11.18 -12.22 -4.46
CA PHE A 169 10.12 -12.11 -3.46
C PHE A 169 8.77 -12.25 -4.16
N ALA A 170 7.97 -13.22 -3.74
CA ALA A 170 6.66 -13.48 -4.32
C ALA A 170 5.60 -12.66 -3.58
N ALA A 171 4.90 -11.78 -4.32
CA ALA A 171 3.76 -11.01 -3.84
C ALA A 171 2.52 -11.32 -4.67
N ARG A 172 1.36 -11.39 -4.02
CA ARG A 172 0.06 -11.66 -4.65
C ARG A 172 -0.93 -10.57 -4.23
N PHE A 173 -1.77 -10.14 -5.18
CA PHE A 173 -2.75 -9.07 -4.98
C PHE A 173 -4.07 -9.47 -5.62
N ARG A 174 -5.19 -9.19 -4.95
CA ARG A 174 -6.54 -9.45 -5.49
C ARG A 174 -7.54 -8.40 -5.03
N GLY A 175 -8.65 -8.29 -5.77
CA GLY A 175 -9.76 -7.43 -5.38
C GLY A 175 -9.42 -5.94 -5.38
N PHE A 176 -8.49 -5.49 -6.24
CA PHE A 176 -8.22 -4.06 -6.35
C PHE A 176 -9.44 -3.33 -6.88
N THR A 177 -9.86 -2.31 -6.13
CA THR A 177 -10.98 -1.44 -6.51
C THR A 177 -10.60 0.03 -6.43
N LEU A 178 -11.25 0.85 -7.25
CA LEU A 178 -11.26 2.31 -7.18
C LEU A 178 -12.70 2.77 -7.13
N SER A 179 -13.03 3.56 -6.13
CA SER A 179 -14.36 4.10 -5.88
C SER A 179 -14.31 5.58 -5.49
N PRO A 180 -15.43 6.30 -5.46
CA PRO A 180 -15.51 7.60 -4.83
C PRO A 180 -14.98 7.55 -3.40
N ALA A 181 -14.39 8.66 -2.94
CA ALA A 181 -13.82 8.74 -1.60
C ALA A 181 -14.88 8.41 -0.52
N VAL A 182 -14.53 7.58 0.44
CA VAL A 182 -15.35 7.32 1.64
C VAL A 182 -15.50 8.62 2.45
N SER A 183 -16.38 8.62 3.46
CA SER A 183 -16.57 9.80 4.33
C SER A 183 -15.24 10.39 4.81
N ARG A 184 -15.12 11.72 4.76
CA ARG A 184 -13.97 12.45 5.32
C ARG A 184 -13.93 12.36 6.86
N ASP A 185 -15.06 12.10 7.49
CA ASP A 185 -15.15 11.89 8.93
C ASP A 185 -14.41 10.61 9.34
N LEU A 186 -13.35 10.79 10.14
CA LEU A 186 -12.53 9.69 10.66
C LEU A 186 -13.28 8.79 11.64
N HIS A 187 -14.34 9.27 12.24
CA HIS A 187 -15.10 8.56 13.26
C HIS A 187 -16.36 7.87 12.72
N ALA A 188 -16.82 8.24 11.52
CA ALA A 188 -18.01 7.67 10.90
C ALA A 188 -17.96 6.14 10.77
N THR A 189 -16.77 5.58 10.55
CA THR A 189 -16.56 4.12 10.47
C THR A 189 -16.61 3.45 11.83
N MET A 190 -16.16 4.10 12.90
CA MET A 190 -16.18 3.59 14.27
C MET A 190 -17.59 3.56 14.84
N GLU A 191 -18.41 4.55 14.55
CA GLU A 191 -19.81 4.61 14.98
C GLU A 191 -20.68 3.53 14.30
N GLN A 192 -20.42 3.20 13.03
CA GLN A 192 -21.11 2.11 12.33
C GLN A 192 -20.78 0.73 12.92
N GLN A 193 -19.58 0.54 13.45
CA GLN A 193 -19.14 -0.72 14.05
C GLN A 193 -19.68 -0.92 15.47
N GLN A 194 -20.06 0.16 16.17
CA GLN A 194 -20.60 0.11 17.53
C GLN A 194 -22.13 -0.02 17.58
N ARG A 195 -22.84 0.07 16.44
CA ARG A 195 -24.28 -0.19 16.42
C ARG A 195 -24.54 -1.68 16.54
N PRO A 196 -25.20 -2.17 17.63
CA PRO A 196 -25.62 -3.56 17.71
C PRO A 196 -26.55 -3.87 16.54
N ALA A 197 -26.40 -5.05 15.96
CA ALA A 197 -27.36 -5.54 14.98
C ALA A 197 -28.75 -5.50 15.61
N VAL A 198 -29.62 -4.66 15.06
CA VAL A 198 -31.02 -4.60 15.48
C VAL A 198 -31.65 -5.91 15.02
N SER A 199 -31.94 -6.78 15.98
CA SER A 199 -32.63 -8.07 15.80
C SER A 199 -34.09 -7.87 15.41
#